data_4d4d6999c1e2dfa7244fa59d2ca4f1e5
#
_entry.id   4d4d6999c1e2dfa7244fa59d2ca4f1e5
#
_cell.length_a   1.000
_cell.length_b   1.000
_cell.length_c   1.000
_cell.angle_alpha   90.00
_cell.angle_beta   90.00
_cell.angle_gamma   90.00
#
_symmetry.space_group_name_H-M   'P 1'
#
loop_
_entity.id
_entity.type
_entity.pdbx_description
1 polymer ?
#
loop_
_entity_poly.entity_id
_entity_poly.type
_entity_poly.pdbx_seq_one_letter_code
_entity_poly.pdbx_strand_id
1 'polypeptide(L)'
;DAYRARMGWGFRWVSSHDSDFNFDFHVSFRDAERARGEVWYNYAPREFPSDEAPGISLFQRDDAGQIFHTYSTYGRGLEVMMGAYHLLDLAPKGRAERDVPYKMEWVHQAQAARLAGPTCCGCG
;
A
#
# COMPACT_ATOMS: atom_id res chain seq x y z
N ASP A 1 10.69 11.42 -4.39
CA ASP A 1 11.08 12.65 -3.66
C ASP A 1 9.97 13.73 -3.65
N ALA A 2 9.29 14.01 -4.77
CA ALA A 2 8.22 15.02 -4.81
C ALA A 2 7.06 14.69 -3.86
N TYR A 3 6.67 13.41 -3.77
CA TYR A 3 5.59 12.99 -2.86
C TYR A 3 5.96 13.21 -1.40
N ARG A 4 7.17 12.82 -0.99
CA ARG A 4 7.70 13.05 0.37
C ARG A 4 7.69 14.53 0.73
N ALA A 5 8.17 15.39 -0.17
CA ALA A 5 8.20 16.83 0.04
C ALA A 5 6.78 17.41 0.21
N ARG A 6 5.84 16.98 -0.64
CA ARG A 6 4.42 17.38 -0.56
C ARG A 6 3.78 16.99 0.77
N MET A 7 4.13 15.81 1.31
CA MET A 7 3.59 15.28 2.55
C MET A 7 4.30 15.83 3.80
N GLY A 8 5.40 16.57 3.64
CA GLY A 8 6.18 17.08 4.76
C GLY A 8 6.87 16.00 5.59
N TRP A 9 7.16 14.81 5.01
CA TRP A 9 7.76 13.71 5.76
C TRP A 9 9.24 13.96 6.06
N GLY A 10 9.57 14.03 7.35
CA GLY A 10 10.94 14.24 7.84
C GLY A 10 11.76 12.97 8.09
N PHE A 11 11.15 11.76 8.01
CA PHE A 11 11.86 10.51 8.21
C PHE A 11 12.75 10.15 7.00
N ARG A 12 13.71 9.25 7.23
CA ARG A 12 14.59 8.75 6.18
C ARG A 12 13.77 7.98 5.14
N TRP A 13 13.85 8.40 3.90
CA TRP A 13 13.19 7.80 2.77
C TRP A 13 14.25 7.20 1.84
N VAL A 14 14.19 5.89 1.60
CA VAL A 14 15.09 5.16 0.72
C VAL A 14 14.28 4.35 -0.28
N SER A 15 14.87 4.04 -1.43
CA SER A 15 14.29 3.13 -2.40
C SER A 15 14.88 1.73 -2.19
N SER A 16 14.05 0.70 -2.31
CA SER A 16 14.45 -0.70 -2.41
C SER A 16 14.56 -1.17 -3.87
N HIS A 17 14.35 -0.26 -4.83
CA HIS A 17 14.48 -0.56 -6.26
C HIS A 17 15.90 -1.04 -6.57
N ASP A 18 16.02 -2.04 -7.43
CA ASP A 18 17.29 -2.71 -7.80
C ASP A 18 18.01 -3.43 -6.65
N SER A 19 17.29 -3.74 -5.55
CA SER A 19 17.78 -4.60 -4.48
C SER A 19 17.01 -5.91 -4.41
N ASP A 20 17.58 -6.91 -3.74
CA ASP A 20 16.92 -8.21 -3.53
C ASP A 20 15.76 -8.11 -2.53
N PHE A 21 15.67 -7.02 -1.76
CA PHE A 21 14.69 -6.87 -0.68
C PHE A 21 13.25 -7.16 -1.11
N ASN A 22 12.81 -6.56 -2.22
CA ASN A 22 11.45 -6.75 -2.70
C ASN A 22 11.17 -8.19 -3.15
N PHE A 23 12.17 -8.87 -3.71
CA PHE A 23 12.06 -10.29 -4.11
C PHE A 23 12.06 -11.20 -2.88
N ASP A 24 12.92 -10.94 -1.91
CA ASP A 24 13.01 -11.72 -0.66
C ASP A 24 11.70 -11.67 0.14
N PHE A 25 10.99 -10.55 0.07
CA PHE A 25 9.69 -10.37 0.71
C PHE A 25 8.49 -10.62 -0.22
N HIS A 26 8.72 -11.18 -1.42
CA HIS A 26 7.69 -11.54 -2.38
C HIS A 26 6.73 -10.39 -2.72
N VAL A 27 7.27 -9.20 -2.89
CA VAL A 27 6.52 -7.99 -3.30
C VAL A 27 6.98 -7.41 -4.64
N SER A 28 7.98 -8.00 -5.26
CA SER A 28 8.32 -7.83 -6.69
C SER A 28 8.38 -9.20 -7.36
N PHE A 29 7.92 -9.28 -8.61
CA PHE A 29 7.77 -10.53 -9.34
C PHE A 29 8.56 -10.49 -10.63
N ARG A 30 9.26 -11.60 -10.92
CA ARG A 30 10.03 -11.73 -12.15
C ARG A 30 9.11 -12.02 -13.33
N ASP A 31 9.49 -11.56 -14.51
CA ASP A 31 8.72 -11.79 -15.74
C ASP A 31 8.43 -13.28 -15.98
N ALA A 32 9.37 -14.16 -15.65
CA ALA A 32 9.19 -15.60 -15.77
C ALA A 32 8.11 -16.18 -14.82
N GLU A 33 7.91 -15.58 -13.65
CA GLU A 33 6.85 -15.96 -12.71
C GLU A 33 5.50 -15.48 -13.22
N ARG A 34 5.44 -14.22 -13.64
CA ARG A 34 4.23 -13.62 -14.22
C ARG A 34 3.77 -14.32 -15.49
N ALA A 35 4.72 -14.71 -16.34
CA ALA A 35 4.42 -15.45 -17.57
C ALA A 35 3.79 -16.83 -17.32
N ARG A 36 3.98 -17.42 -16.14
CA ARG A 36 3.32 -18.66 -15.71
C ARG A 36 1.88 -18.45 -15.22
N GLY A 37 1.45 -17.19 -15.08
CA GLY A 37 0.11 -16.82 -14.61
C GLY A 37 -0.02 -16.78 -13.09
N GLU A 38 1.00 -17.19 -12.33
CA GLU A 38 0.97 -17.21 -10.88
C GLU A 38 2.28 -16.66 -10.29
N VAL A 39 2.14 -15.84 -9.25
CA VAL A 39 3.23 -15.33 -8.41
C VAL A 39 3.00 -15.74 -6.96
N TRP A 40 4.07 -15.91 -6.21
CA TRP A 40 3.97 -16.14 -4.77
C TRP A 40 3.76 -14.81 -4.05
N TYR A 41 2.58 -14.59 -3.49
CA TYR A 41 2.26 -13.37 -2.77
C TYR A 41 1.29 -13.65 -1.61
N ASN A 42 1.53 -13.00 -0.48
CA ASN A 42 0.71 -13.14 0.73
C ASN A 42 0.54 -14.62 1.13
N TYR A 43 1.68 -15.34 1.17
CA TYR A 43 1.82 -16.74 1.59
C TYR A 43 1.06 -17.78 0.72
N ALA A 44 0.72 -17.42 -0.51
CA ALA A 44 0.06 -18.34 -1.45
C ALA A 44 0.39 -17.99 -2.92
N PRO A 45 0.35 -18.98 -3.82
CA PRO A 45 0.34 -18.70 -5.26
C PRO A 45 -0.98 -18.01 -5.64
N ARG A 46 -0.89 -16.99 -6.49
CA ARG A 46 -2.06 -16.26 -7.00
C ARG A 46 -1.76 -15.49 -8.26
N GLU A 47 -2.79 -15.20 -9.03
CA GLU A 47 -2.69 -14.20 -10.09
C GLU A 47 -2.48 -12.81 -9.49
N PHE A 48 -1.59 -12.03 -10.11
CA PHE A 48 -1.38 -10.64 -9.72
C PHE A 48 -1.14 -9.77 -10.96
N PRO A 49 -1.87 -8.66 -11.11
CA PRO A 49 -1.88 -7.89 -12.37
C PRO A 49 -0.66 -6.99 -12.55
N SER A 50 0.16 -6.80 -11.52
CA SER A 50 1.31 -5.91 -11.52
C SER A 50 2.61 -6.67 -11.28
N ASP A 51 3.73 -6.05 -11.58
CA ASP A 51 5.08 -6.53 -11.28
C ASP A 51 5.50 -6.28 -9.82
N GLU A 52 4.76 -5.42 -9.12
CA GLU A 52 4.96 -5.12 -7.70
C GLU A 52 3.65 -5.21 -6.91
N ALA A 53 3.74 -5.60 -5.66
CA ALA A 53 2.64 -5.72 -4.71
C ALA A 53 2.95 -4.96 -3.40
N PRO A 54 1.93 -4.49 -2.68
CA PRO A 54 2.13 -3.81 -1.41
C PRO A 54 2.48 -4.79 -0.29
N GLY A 55 3.41 -4.40 0.58
CA GLY A 55 3.78 -5.13 1.78
C GLY A 55 4.33 -4.20 2.86
N ILE A 56 4.23 -4.63 4.12
CA ILE A 56 4.88 -3.99 5.27
C ILE A 56 5.66 -5.06 6.01
N SER A 57 6.92 -4.81 6.28
CA SER A 57 7.78 -5.68 7.09
C SER A 57 8.38 -4.89 8.24
N LEU A 58 8.36 -5.48 9.42
CA LEU A 58 8.90 -4.89 10.64
C LEU A 58 10.16 -5.63 11.04
N PHE A 59 11.14 -4.85 11.48
CA PHE A 59 12.42 -5.36 11.94
C PHE A 59 12.76 -4.72 13.28
N GLN A 60 13.34 -5.52 14.16
CA GLN A 60 13.90 -5.06 15.43
C GLN A 60 15.41 -5.24 15.40
N ARG A 61 16.12 -4.22 15.86
CA ARG A 61 17.55 -4.30 16.14
C ARG A 61 17.76 -4.40 17.64
N ASP A 62 18.54 -5.40 18.08
CA ASP A 62 18.93 -5.54 19.47
C ASP A 62 20.15 -4.68 19.84
N ASP A 63 20.54 -4.71 21.13
CA ASP A 63 21.66 -3.95 21.64
C ASP A 63 23.04 -4.44 21.10
N ALA A 64 23.11 -5.68 20.63
CA ALA A 64 24.27 -6.25 19.97
C ALA A 64 24.35 -5.87 18.47
N GLY A 65 23.34 -5.18 17.95
CA GLY A 65 23.25 -4.73 16.58
C GLY A 65 22.70 -5.79 15.62
N GLN A 66 22.20 -6.92 16.10
CA GLN A 66 21.54 -7.94 15.29
C GLN A 66 20.15 -7.47 14.88
N ILE A 67 19.77 -7.79 13.64
CA ILE A 67 18.47 -7.43 13.08
C ILE A 67 17.59 -8.67 12.99
N PHE A 68 16.40 -8.58 13.54
CA PHE A 68 15.39 -9.63 13.54
C PHE A 68 14.19 -9.17 12.71
N HIS A 69 13.76 -10.01 11.78
CA HIS A 69 12.48 -9.84 11.12
C HIS A 69 11.38 -10.33 12.08
N THR A 70 10.47 -9.43 12.47
CA THR A 70 9.47 -9.71 13.51
C THR A 70 8.07 -9.91 12.95
N TYR A 71 7.76 -9.29 11.81
CA TYR A 71 6.42 -9.35 11.23
C TYR A 71 6.42 -8.94 9.77
N SER A 72 5.57 -9.58 8.97
CA SER A 72 5.20 -9.09 7.63
C SER A 72 3.70 -9.25 7.40
N THR A 73 3.13 -8.31 6.65
CA THR A 73 1.74 -8.35 6.20
C THR A 73 1.60 -7.79 4.79
N TYR A 74 0.60 -8.28 4.08
CA TYR A 74 0.40 -8.04 2.65
C TYR A 74 -1.08 -7.83 2.33
N GLY A 75 -1.37 -7.26 1.15
CA GLY A 75 -2.73 -7.07 0.70
C GLY A 75 -3.60 -6.34 1.74
N ARG A 76 -4.75 -6.90 2.04
CA ARG A 76 -5.66 -6.29 3.03
C ARG A 76 -5.15 -6.32 4.48
N GLY A 77 -4.13 -7.10 4.78
CA GLY A 77 -3.46 -7.04 6.10
C GLY A 77 -2.80 -5.68 6.40
N LEU A 78 -2.52 -4.87 5.36
CA LEU A 78 -2.02 -3.51 5.54
C LEU A 78 -3.06 -2.54 6.11
N GLU A 79 -4.35 -2.89 6.05
CA GLU A 79 -5.44 -2.02 6.49
C GLU A 79 -5.37 -1.72 7.99
N VAL A 80 -4.76 -2.58 8.79
CA VAL A 80 -4.52 -2.34 10.21
C VAL A 80 -3.70 -1.06 10.46
N MET A 81 -2.86 -0.65 9.49
CA MET A 81 -2.05 0.57 9.53
C MET A 81 -2.77 1.79 8.92
N MET A 82 -3.99 1.61 8.44
CA MET A 82 -4.76 2.64 7.74
C MET A 82 -5.94 3.09 8.59
N GLY A 83 -5.74 4.07 9.45
CA GLY A 83 -6.78 4.59 10.35
C GLY A 83 -8.07 5.02 9.65
N ALA A 84 -8.01 5.41 8.37
CA ALA A 84 -9.20 5.71 7.56
C ALA A 84 -10.15 4.50 7.43
N TYR A 85 -9.62 3.28 7.27
CA TYR A 85 -10.45 2.08 7.21
C TYR A 85 -11.16 1.80 8.52
N HIS A 86 -10.49 2.00 9.66
CA HIS A 86 -11.11 1.83 10.97
C HIS A 86 -12.29 2.80 11.16
N LEU A 87 -12.12 4.06 10.73
CA LEU A 87 -13.21 5.04 10.80
C LEU A 87 -14.36 4.71 9.86
N LEU A 88 -14.07 4.24 8.65
CA LEU A 88 -15.09 3.82 7.69
C LEU A 88 -15.87 2.60 8.18
N ASP A 89 -15.21 1.66 8.86
CA ASP A 89 -15.88 0.47 9.45
C ASP A 89 -16.89 0.85 10.54
N LEU A 90 -16.68 1.98 11.22
CA LEU A 90 -17.60 2.53 12.21
C LEU A 90 -18.73 3.37 11.59
N ALA A 91 -18.59 3.76 10.32
CA ALA A 91 -19.59 4.59 9.66
C ALA A 91 -20.79 3.75 9.18
N PRO A 92 -22.04 4.28 9.25
CA PRO A 92 -23.23 3.53 8.81
C PRO A 92 -23.19 3.06 7.35
N LYS A 93 -22.51 3.78 6.46
CA LYS A 93 -22.31 3.39 5.06
C LYS A 93 -21.15 2.43 4.84
N GLY A 94 -20.28 2.24 5.84
CA GLY A 94 -19.09 1.43 5.72
C GLY A 94 -18.11 1.95 4.66
N ARG A 95 -17.35 1.05 4.05
CA ARG A 95 -16.25 1.36 3.13
C ARG A 95 -16.69 1.70 1.70
N ALA A 96 -17.95 1.54 1.35
CA ALA A 96 -18.49 1.77 0.00
C ALA A 96 -17.69 1.00 -1.12
N GLU A 97 -17.24 -0.21 -0.81
CA GLU A 97 -16.42 -1.03 -1.71
C GLU A 97 -17.22 -1.95 -2.64
N ARG A 98 -18.57 -1.95 -2.55
CA ARG A 98 -19.42 -2.91 -3.27
C ARG A 98 -19.48 -2.64 -4.77
N ASP A 99 -19.51 -1.36 -5.14
CA ASP A 99 -19.83 -0.91 -6.49
C ASP A 99 -18.61 -0.33 -7.22
N VAL A 100 -17.41 -0.60 -6.72
CA VAL A 100 -16.16 -0.12 -7.35
C VAL A 100 -15.38 -1.30 -7.93
N PRO A 101 -14.81 -1.15 -9.14
CA PRO A 101 -14.03 -2.21 -9.78
C PRO A 101 -12.74 -2.53 -9.02
N TYR A 102 -12.21 -1.54 -8.31
CA TYR A 102 -11.01 -1.66 -7.49
C TYR A 102 -11.28 -1.16 -6.06
N LYS A 103 -10.99 -1.98 -5.07
CA LYS A 103 -11.36 -1.73 -3.66
C LYS A 103 -10.83 -0.42 -3.07
N MET A 104 -9.74 0.12 -3.60
CA MET A 104 -9.16 1.39 -3.16
C MET A 104 -9.50 2.58 -4.08
N GLU A 105 -10.44 2.44 -4.99
CA GLU A 105 -10.84 3.49 -5.92
C GLU A 105 -11.25 4.80 -5.21
N TRP A 106 -11.88 4.69 -4.05
CA TRP A 106 -12.27 5.85 -3.25
C TRP A 106 -11.08 6.72 -2.81
N VAL A 107 -9.89 6.14 -2.66
CA VAL A 107 -8.66 6.90 -2.33
C VAL A 107 -8.28 7.80 -3.49
N HIS A 108 -8.36 7.29 -4.72
CA HIS A 108 -8.09 8.06 -5.93
C HIS A 108 -9.12 9.17 -6.12
N GLN A 109 -10.40 8.88 -5.90
CA GLN A 109 -11.49 9.87 -5.99
C GLN A 109 -11.31 10.99 -4.97
N ALA A 110 -10.99 10.67 -3.71
CA ALA A 110 -10.74 11.65 -2.68
C ALA A 110 -9.49 12.51 -2.98
N GLN A 111 -8.47 11.94 -3.58
CA GLN A 111 -7.27 12.67 -4.01
C GLN A 111 -7.58 13.61 -5.18
N ALA A 112 -8.32 13.15 -6.17
CA ALA A 112 -8.76 13.97 -7.31
C ALA A 112 -9.64 15.15 -6.86
N ALA A 113 -10.58 14.93 -5.94
CA ALA A 113 -11.42 15.96 -5.37
C ALA A 113 -10.62 17.05 -4.63
N ARG A 114 -9.56 16.67 -3.91
CA ARG A 114 -8.66 17.64 -3.26
C ARG A 114 -7.86 18.48 -4.24
N LEU A 115 -7.47 17.89 -5.38
CA LEU A 115 -6.72 18.59 -6.43
C LEU A 115 -7.61 19.54 -7.23
N ALA A 116 -8.89 19.22 -7.36
CA ALA A 116 -9.86 20.06 -8.05
C ALA A 116 -10.22 21.36 -7.29
N GLY A 117 -9.86 21.44 -6.01
CA GLY A 117 -10.18 22.58 -5.13
C GLY A 117 -11.69 22.67 -4.79
N PRO A 118 -12.07 23.51 -3.82
CA PRO A 118 -13.46 23.74 -3.54
C PRO A 118 -14.11 24.46 -4.72
N THR A 119 -15.07 23.82 -5.35
CA THR A 119 -16.02 24.52 -6.22
C THR A 119 -16.76 25.51 -5.33
N CYS A 120 -16.45 26.80 -5.42
CA CYS A 120 -17.28 27.84 -4.84
C CYS A 120 -18.70 27.67 -5.43
N CYS A 121 -19.62 27.12 -4.64
CA CYS A 121 -21.03 27.29 -4.91
C CYS A 121 -21.29 28.79 -4.87
N GLY A 122 -21.52 29.37 -6.05
CA GLY A 122 -21.86 30.78 -6.16
C GLY A 122 -23.05 31.09 -5.28
N CYS A 123 -22.85 31.99 -4.33
CA CYS A 123 -23.94 32.69 -3.70
C CYS A 123 -24.56 33.58 -4.80
N GLY A 124 -25.72 33.16 -5.30
CA GLY A 124 -26.67 34.00 -6.00
C GLY A 124 -27.81 34.32 -5.06
#